data_de342a4a27bd28582917dc1e26b910a7
#
_entry.id   de342a4a27bd28582917dc1e26b910a7
#
_cell.length_a   1.000
_cell.length_b   1.000
_cell.length_c   1.000
_cell.angle_alpha   90.00
_cell.angle_beta   90.00
_cell.angle_gamma   90.00
#
_symmetry.space_group_name_H-M   'P 1'
#
loop_
_entity.id
_entity.type
_entity.pdbx_description
1 polymer ?
#
loop_
_entity_poly.entity_id
_entity_poly.type
_entity_poly.pdbx_seq_one_letter_code
_entity_poly.pdbx_strand_id
1 'polypeptide(L)'
;MKIKFNKNQIISITNKIKKLNNLKMGIIYIQITRGDQNPREHKYPDKLKPNIIIYSINKNFEYLNKLALKGVKTSLYPDIRWHRSDIKSISLLGNVLAANHAKENKSHEAVLFDNRNMITEGNSSSIWIIKKNKCITHPLNFRILKGCTRHKLISILKKNKFKFEEKKFSIKSLLDADEAFMTSATNFVMPIVKVDKFTISNGKPGLNTLKFRNLFINAI
;
A
#
# COMPACT_ATOMS: atom_id res chain seq x y z
N MET A 1 15.33 12.97 -4.91
CA MET A 1 15.17 14.42 -4.58
C MET A 1 15.63 14.64 -3.15
N LYS A 2 16.56 15.55 -2.91
CA LYS A 2 16.95 15.93 -1.54
C LYS A 2 16.05 17.07 -1.07
N ILE A 3 15.02 16.76 -0.29
CA ILE A 3 14.12 17.75 0.31
C ILE A 3 14.57 17.93 1.76
N LYS A 4 14.92 19.16 2.15
CA LYS A 4 15.29 19.50 3.53
C LYS A 4 14.02 19.87 4.28
N PHE A 5 13.76 19.22 5.43
CA PHE A 5 12.68 19.56 6.36
C PHE A 5 13.12 19.29 7.80
N ASN A 6 12.51 19.98 8.74
CA ASN A 6 12.75 19.77 10.16
C ASN A 6 11.77 18.74 10.71
N LYS A 7 12.26 17.57 11.11
CA LYS A 7 11.45 16.46 11.65
C LYS A 7 10.67 16.88 12.91
N ASN A 8 11.30 17.61 13.83
CA ASN A 8 10.66 18.02 15.07
C ASN A 8 9.52 19.01 14.81
N GLN A 9 9.69 19.90 13.84
CA GLN A 9 8.63 20.81 13.40
C GLN A 9 7.42 20.03 12.84
N ILE A 10 7.66 19.03 11.99
CA ILE A 10 6.58 18.17 11.44
C ILE A 10 5.82 17.46 12.58
N ILE A 11 6.54 16.90 13.55
CA ILE A 11 5.93 16.23 14.71
C ILE A 11 5.09 17.23 15.52
N SER A 12 5.62 18.42 15.81
CA SER A 12 4.91 19.46 16.54
C SER A 12 3.62 19.89 15.83
N ILE A 13 3.69 20.16 14.52
CA ILE A 13 2.52 20.53 13.71
C ILE A 13 1.49 19.38 13.69
N THR A 14 1.94 18.15 13.55
CA THR A 14 1.08 16.96 13.57
C THR A 14 0.31 16.85 14.88
N ASN A 15 0.98 17.03 16.01
CA ASN A 15 0.35 17.00 17.34
C ASN A 15 -0.64 18.17 17.53
N LYS A 16 -0.31 19.36 17.02
CA LYS A 16 -1.22 20.52 17.06
C LYS A 16 -2.49 20.24 16.24
N ILE A 17 -2.37 19.71 15.01
CA ILE A 17 -3.51 19.36 14.15
C ILE A 17 -4.39 18.30 14.80
N LYS A 18 -3.77 17.25 15.37
CA LYS A 18 -4.48 16.21 16.12
C LYS A 18 -5.34 16.81 17.24
N LYS A 19 -4.78 17.74 18.01
CA LYS A 19 -5.46 18.42 19.12
C LYS A 19 -6.59 19.33 18.61
N LEU A 20 -6.31 20.19 17.63
CA LEU A 20 -7.27 21.15 17.08
C LEU A 20 -8.50 20.46 16.46
N ASN A 21 -8.30 19.31 15.80
CA ASN A 21 -9.37 18.56 15.16
C ASN A 21 -9.97 17.48 16.07
N ASN A 22 -9.61 17.44 17.35
CA ASN A 22 -10.07 16.44 18.33
C ASN A 22 -10.02 15.00 17.75
N LEU A 23 -8.92 14.68 17.04
CA LEU A 23 -8.78 13.40 16.35
C LEU A 23 -8.58 12.26 17.36
N LYS A 24 -9.66 11.53 17.65
CA LYS A 24 -9.62 10.35 18.54
C LYS A 24 -9.13 9.12 17.79
N MET A 25 -9.60 8.92 16.56
CA MET A 25 -9.24 7.78 15.71
C MET A 25 -9.18 8.23 14.25
N GLY A 26 -8.06 7.97 13.58
CA GLY A 26 -7.88 8.41 12.20
C GLY A 26 -6.45 8.34 11.72
N ILE A 27 -6.19 9.05 10.65
CA ILE A 27 -4.87 9.17 10.04
C ILE A 27 -4.47 10.63 9.93
N ILE A 28 -3.18 10.89 9.97
CA ILE A 28 -2.59 12.16 9.60
C ILE A 28 -1.97 11.99 8.21
N TYR A 29 -2.44 12.80 7.27
CA TYR A 29 -1.83 12.87 5.94
C TYR A 29 -0.73 13.91 5.96
N ILE A 30 0.45 13.54 5.49
CA ILE A 30 1.60 14.43 5.37
C ILE A 30 2.11 14.35 3.93
N GLN A 31 2.13 15.48 3.25
CA GLN A 31 2.72 15.59 1.91
C GLN A 31 3.80 16.66 1.93
N ILE A 32 4.99 16.29 1.48
CA ILE A 32 6.12 17.21 1.31
C ILE A 32 6.51 17.17 -0.15
N THR A 33 6.33 18.28 -0.85
CA THR A 33 6.77 18.43 -2.24
C THR A 33 8.07 19.20 -2.31
N ARG A 34 8.69 19.20 -3.48
CA ARG A 34 9.93 19.96 -3.69
C ARG A 34 9.74 21.48 -3.55
N GLY A 35 8.54 21.97 -3.80
CA GLY A 35 8.20 23.40 -3.80
C GLY A 35 7.69 23.87 -5.16
N ASP A 36 7.38 25.15 -5.23
CA ASP A 36 6.89 25.81 -6.43
C ASP A 36 8.04 26.41 -7.22
N GLN A 37 7.88 26.43 -8.54
CA GLN A 37 8.81 27.02 -9.49
C GLN A 37 8.08 27.97 -10.42
N ASN A 38 8.58 29.19 -10.49
CA ASN A 38 8.10 30.20 -11.42
C ASN A 38 9.32 30.84 -12.15
N PRO A 39 9.35 30.88 -13.50
CA PRO A 39 8.34 30.31 -14.40
C PRO A 39 8.30 28.76 -14.39
N ARG A 40 7.20 28.17 -14.90
CA ARG A 40 7.08 26.72 -15.05
C ARG A 40 8.04 26.21 -16.11
N GLU A 41 9.01 25.41 -15.70
CA GLU A 41 9.99 24.76 -16.57
C GLU A 41 10.13 23.27 -16.23
N HIS A 42 10.67 22.47 -17.18
CA HIS A 42 11.00 21.07 -16.92
C HIS A 42 12.29 20.91 -16.10
N LYS A 43 13.22 21.84 -16.23
CA LYS A 43 14.40 21.93 -15.38
C LYS A 43 14.00 22.57 -14.06
N TYR A 44 14.47 22.00 -12.95
CA TYR A 44 14.21 22.55 -11.63
C TYR A 44 15.47 23.19 -11.05
N PRO A 45 15.38 24.31 -10.34
CA PRO A 45 16.50 24.94 -9.70
C PRO A 45 17.04 24.09 -8.54
N ASP A 46 18.30 24.27 -8.18
CA ASP A 46 18.95 23.52 -7.11
C ASP A 46 18.35 23.81 -5.73
N LYS A 47 17.84 25.01 -5.54
CA LYS A 47 17.26 25.47 -4.27
C LYS A 47 15.79 25.84 -4.46
N LEU A 48 14.89 25.05 -3.87
CA LEU A 48 13.47 25.36 -3.75
C LEU A 48 13.05 25.23 -2.27
N LYS A 49 12.10 26.06 -1.87
CA LYS A 49 11.45 25.95 -0.56
C LYS A 49 10.39 24.83 -0.65
N PRO A 50 10.47 23.78 0.17
CA PRO A 50 9.47 22.70 0.12
C PRO A 50 8.09 23.21 0.54
N ASN A 51 7.04 22.70 -0.13
CA ASN A 51 5.67 22.85 0.34
C ASN A 51 5.31 21.67 1.24
N ILE A 52 4.71 21.96 2.38
CA ILE A 52 4.31 20.97 3.37
C ILE A 52 2.81 21.12 3.61
N ILE A 53 2.07 20.02 3.37
CA ILE A 53 0.62 19.95 3.62
C ILE A 53 0.41 18.85 4.66
N ILE A 54 -0.30 19.21 5.75
CA ILE A 54 -0.63 18.26 6.82
C ILE A 54 -2.09 18.46 7.19
N TYR A 55 -2.86 17.37 7.21
CA TYR A 55 -4.24 17.37 7.66
C TYR A 55 -4.64 16.02 8.28
N SER A 56 -5.71 16.01 9.05
CA SER A 56 -6.26 14.80 9.66
C SER A 56 -7.47 14.28 8.88
N ILE A 57 -7.65 12.97 8.90
CA ILE A 57 -8.81 12.29 8.34
C ILE A 57 -9.35 11.34 9.40
N ASN A 58 -10.61 11.48 9.77
CA ASN A 58 -11.28 10.49 10.62
C ASN A 58 -11.37 9.15 9.88
N LYS A 59 -10.99 8.07 10.54
CA LYS A 59 -11.00 6.72 9.95
C LYS A 59 -11.55 5.72 10.93
N ASN A 60 -12.56 4.96 10.52
CA ASN A 60 -13.11 3.89 11.34
C ASN A 60 -12.28 2.60 11.15
N PHE A 61 -11.33 2.35 12.06
CA PHE A 61 -10.52 1.15 12.04
C PHE A 61 -11.28 -0.11 12.49
N GLU A 62 -12.35 0.05 13.25
CA GLU A 62 -13.21 -1.06 13.63
C GLU A 62 -13.90 -1.68 12.41
N TYR A 63 -14.41 -0.83 11.50
CA TYR A 63 -14.92 -1.27 10.21
C TYR A 63 -13.85 -2.05 9.41
N LEU A 64 -12.62 -1.55 9.37
CA LEU A 64 -11.52 -2.24 8.68
C LEU A 64 -11.15 -3.58 9.32
N ASN A 65 -11.27 -3.70 10.65
CA ASN A 65 -11.06 -4.97 11.33
C ASN A 65 -12.17 -5.98 10.99
N LYS A 66 -13.42 -5.55 10.99
CA LYS A 66 -14.56 -6.40 10.57
C LYS A 66 -14.42 -6.83 9.11
N LEU A 67 -13.95 -5.91 8.24
CA LEU A 67 -13.70 -6.21 6.83
C LEU A 67 -12.57 -7.23 6.66
N ALA A 68 -11.50 -7.12 7.43
CA ALA A 68 -10.38 -8.06 7.39
C ALA A 68 -10.77 -9.49 7.81
N LEU A 69 -11.74 -9.63 8.74
CA LEU A 69 -12.28 -10.94 9.12
C LEU A 69 -13.13 -11.60 8.02
N LYS A 70 -13.66 -10.81 7.09
CA LYS A 70 -14.39 -11.29 5.91
C LYS A 70 -13.48 -11.49 4.69
N GLY A 71 -12.41 -10.71 4.62
CA GLY A 71 -11.57 -10.57 3.44
C GLY A 71 -12.21 -9.70 2.36
N VAL A 72 -11.43 -9.31 1.38
CA VAL A 72 -11.87 -8.42 0.29
C VAL A 72 -11.77 -9.06 -1.08
N LYS A 73 -12.61 -8.58 -1.99
CA LYS A 73 -12.47 -8.81 -3.42
C LYS A 73 -11.54 -7.76 -4.01
N THR A 74 -10.71 -8.16 -4.96
CA THR A 74 -9.89 -7.28 -5.82
C THR A 74 -10.20 -7.55 -7.29
N SER A 75 -9.80 -6.62 -8.16
CA SER A 75 -9.85 -6.80 -9.62
C SER A 75 -8.47 -6.69 -10.22
N LEU A 76 -8.23 -7.41 -11.31
CA LEU A 76 -6.98 -7.28 -12.08
C LEU A 76 -7.06 -6.04 -12.97
N TYR A 77 -5.94 -5.32 -13.10
CA TYR A 77 -5.81 -4.17 -13.99
C TYR A 77 -4.40 -4.09 -14.55
N PRO A 78 -4.21 -3.79 -15.87
CA PRO A 78 -2.89 -3.56 -16.43
C PRO A 78 -2.13 -2.46 -15.71
N ASP A 79 -0.84 -2.65 -15.44
CA ASP A 79 -0.01 -1.62 -14.83
C ASP A 79 0.39 -0.57 -15.87
N ILE A 80 -0.45 0.43 -16.03
CA ILE A 80 -0.25 1.58 -16.93
C ILE A 80 0.44 2.76 -16.25
N ARG A 81 0.91 2.59 -15.01
CA ARG A 81 1.66 3.63 -14.31
C ARG A 81 3.01 3.87 -14.99
N TRP A 82 3.61 5.01 -14.72
CA TRP A 82 4.95 5.29 -15.22
C TRP A 82 6.00 4.31 -14.66
N HIS A 83 7.14 4.18 -15.37
CA HIS A 83 8.16 3.18 -15.04
C HIS A 83 8.99 3.46 -13.78
N ARG A 84 8.72 4.54 -13.03
CA ARG A 84 9.41 4.93 -11.82
C ARG A 84 8.44 5.01 -10.63
N SER A 85 7.65 3.94 -10.45
CA SER A 85 6.70 3.79 -9.33
C SER A 85 7.39 3.73 -7.96
N ASP A 86 8.70 3.50 -7.91
CA ASP A 86 9.55 3.63 -6.73
C ASP A 86 9.59 5.06 -6.18
N ILE A 87 9.32 6.08 -7.02
CA ILE A 87 9.22 7.48 -6.63
C ILE A 87 7.78 7.77 -6.22
N LYS A 88 7.57 8.09 -4.94
CA LYS A 88 6.26 8.49 -4.42
C LYS A 88 5.91 9.90 -4.90
N SER A 89 5.51 10.01 -6.16
CA SER A 89 5.12 11.27 -6.80
C SER A 89 3.61 11.52 -6.66
N ILE A 90 3.17 12.73 -7.00
CA ILE A 90 1.76 13.11 -7.12
C ILE A 90 1.18 12.80 -8.50
N SER A 91 1.97 12.22 -9.41
CA SER A 91 1.52 11.78 -10.74
C SER A 91 0.78 10.44 -10.62
N LEU A 92 -0.48 10.50 -10.19
CA LEU A 92 -1.26 9.33 -9.76
C LEU A 92 -2.33 8.91 -10.79
N LEU A 93 -2.30 9.41 -12.03
CA LEU A 93 -3.38 9.12 -12.99
C LEU A 93 -3.58 7.61 -13.21
N GLY A 94 -2.50 6.85 -13.41
CA GLY A 94 -2.59 5.39 -13.56
C GLY A 94 -3.18 4.68 -12.31
N ASN A 95 -2.84 5.17 -11.12
CA ASN A 95 -3.42 4.66 -9.87
C ASN A 95 -4.91 4.99 -9.75
N VAL A 96 -5.32 6.20 -10.16
CA VAL A 96 -6.73 6.65 -10.13
C VAL A 96 -7.58 5.83 -11.10
N LEU A 97 -7.09 5.61 -12.32
CA LEU A 97 -7.80 4.79 -13.32
C LEU A 97 -7.98 3.34 -12.80
N ALA A 98 -6.93 2.75 -12.23
CA ALA A 98 -7.02 1.42 -11.63
C ALA A 98 -7.99 1.37 -10.43
N ALA A 99 -8.00 2.40 -9.59
CA ALA A 99 -8.94 2.48 -8.45
C ALA A 99 -10.40 2.62 -8.92
N ASN A 100 -10.66 3.40 -9.97
CA ASN A 100 -12.00 3.52 -10.56
C ASN A 100 -12.44 2.20 -11.19
N HIS A 101 -11.57 1.50 -11.92
CA HIS A 101 -11.85 0.16 -12.43
C HIS A 101 -12.24 -0.80 -11.28
N ALA A 102 -11.50 -0.78 -10.17
CA ALA A 102 -11.85 -1.61 -9.00
C ALA A 102 -13.25 -1.26 -8.45
N LYS A 103 -13.57 0.04 -8.33
CA LYS A 103 -14.88 0.52 -7.87
C LYS A 103 -16.01 0.03 -8.78
N GLU A 104 -15.88 0.15 -10.09
CA GLU A 104 -16.86 -0.31 -11.09
C GLU A 104 -17.09 -1.82 -10.98
N ASN A 105 -16.05 -2.59 -10.68
CA ASN A 105 -16.10 -4.03 -10.46
C ASN A 105 -16.47 -4.45 -9.03
N LYS A 106 -16.95 -3.51 -8.19
CA LYS A 106 -17.30 -3.74 -6.78
C LYS A 106 -16.16 -4.43 -6.01
N SER A 107 -14.93 -4.04 -6.31
CA SER A 107 -13.71 -4.52 -5.71
C SER A 107 -13.12 -3.48 -4.75
N HIS A 108 -12.44 -3.94 -3.70
CA HIS A 108 -11.81 -3.07 -2.71
C HIS A 108 -10.62 -2.31 -3.28
N GLU A 109 -9.85 -2.98 -4.13
CA GLU A 109 -8.65 -2.43 -4.77
C GLU A 109 -8.35 -3.16 -6.08
N ALA A 110 -7.59 -2.53 -6.99
CA ALA A 110 -7.05 -3.18 -8.18
C ALA A 110 -5.66 -3.78 -7.90
N VAL A 111 -5.45 -5.00 -8.35
CA VAL A 111 -4.15 -5.67 -8.40
C VAL A 111 -3.55 -5.45 -9.78
N LEU A 112 -2.37 -4.85 -9.84
CA LEU A 112 -1.71 -4.44 -11.08
C LEU A 112 -0.78 -5.54 -11.59
N PHE A 113 -0.78 -5.73 -12.91
CA PHE A 113 0.10 -6.69 -13.58
C PHE A 113 0.77 -6.09 -14.82
N ASP A 114 1.96 -6.55 -15.12
CA ASP A 114 2.72 -6.11 -16.29
C ASP A 114 2.36 -6.92 -17.57
N ASN A 115 2.97 -6.54 -18.70
CA ASN A 115 2.75 -7.17 -20.01
C ASN A 115 3.18 -8.66 -20.10
N ARG A 116 3.83 -9.20 -19.05
CA ARG A 116 4.18 -10.62 -18.91
C ARG A 116 3.27 -11.33 -17.89
N ASN A 117 2.13 -10.72 -17.54
CA ASN A 117 1.21 -11.21 -16.51
C ASN A 117 1.85 -11.39 -15.13
N MET A 118 2.91 -10.64 -14.83
CA MET A 118 3.53 -10.63 -13.50
C MET A 118 2.90 -9.56 -12.64
N ILE A 119 2.50 -9.91 -11.42
CA ILE A 119 1.97 -8.96 -10.46
C ILE A 119 3.06 -7.96 -10.07
N THR A 120 2.72 -6.68 -10.11
CA THR A 120 3.60 -5.59 -9.64
C THR A 120 3.23 -5.17 -8.23
N GLU A 121 2.11 -4.51 -8.04
CA GLU A 121 1.57 -4.13 -6.72
C GLU A 121 0.05 -3.87 -6.81
N GLY A 122 -0.59 -3.39 -5.77
CA GLY A 122 -1.94 -2.82 -5.83
C GLY A 122 -1.92 -1.37 -6.32
N ASN A 123 -3.08 -0.79 -6.64
CA ASN A 123 -3.13 0.63 -7.00
C ASN A 123 -2.72 1.57 -5.84
N SER A 124 -2.75 1.10 -4.60
CA SER A 124 -2.29 1.85 -3.41
C SER A 124 -1.60 0.98 -2.34
N SER A 125 -1.30 -0.27 -2.64
CA SER A 125 -0.80 -1.26 -1.70
C SER A 125 0.26 -2.17 -2.31
N SER A 126 1.00 -2.91 -1.47
CA SER A 126 1.85 -4.01 -1.93
C SER A 126 1.07 -5.33 -1.84
N ILE A 127 1.25 -6.21 -2.83
CA ILE A 127 0.55 -7.50 -2.93
C ILE A 127 1.46 -8.64 -2.48
N TRP A 128 0.84 -9.60 -1.80
CA TRP A 128 1.49 -10.76 -1.20
C TRP A 128 0.68 -12.02 -1.46
N ILE A 129 1.37 -13.13 -1.58
CA ILE A 129 0.77 -14.47 -1.58
C ILE A 129 1.46 -15.35 -0.54
N ILE A 130 0.74 -16.36 -0.07
CA ILE A 130 1.31 -17.44 0.72
C ILE A 130 1.10 -18.72 -0.06
N LYS A 131 2.17 -19.48 -0.27
CA LYS A 131 2.14 -20.80 -0.90
C LYS A 131 3.05 -21.73 -0.12
N LYS A 132 2.53 -22.90 0.27
CA LYS A 132 3.26 -23.91 1.06
C LYS A 132 3.97 -23.28 2.27
N ASN A 133 3.24 -22.49 3.05
CA ASN A 133 3.73 -21.76 4.24
C ASN A 133 4.88 -20.76 3.97
N LYS A 134 5.14 -20.40 2.72
CA LYS A 134 6.09 -19.34 2.35
C LYS A 134 5.35 -18.10 1.89
N CYS A 135 5.63 -16.96 2.50
CA CYS A 135 5.11 -15.66 2.13
C CYS A 135 5.96 -15.07 0.99
N ILE A 136 5.34 -14.63 -0.09
CA ILE A 136 6.02 -14.13 -1.29
C ILE A 136 5.47 -12.75 -1.63
N THR A 137 6.37 -11.81 -1.95
CA THR A 137 6.02 -10.49 -2.47
C THR A 137 7.00 -10.07 -3.55
N HIS A 138 6.59 -9.12 -4.38
CA HIS A 138 7.45 -8.61 -5.46
C HIS A 138 8.74 -7.99 -4.88
N PRO A 139 9.94 -8.27 -5.46
CA PRO A 139 11.19 -7.67 -5.04
C PRO A 139 11.20 -6.16 -5.31
N LEU A 140 11.89 -5.40 -4.45
CA LEU A 140 12.02 -3.95 -4.63
C LEU A 140 12.78 -3.64 -5.93
N ASN A 141 12.14 -2.84 -6.77
CA ASN A 141 12.74 -2.27 -7.97
C ASN A 141 12.02 -0.96 -8.34
N PHE A 142 12.30 -0.39 -9.50
CA PHE A 142 11.68 0.85 -9.96
C PHE A 142 10.19 0.73 -10.34
N ARG A 143 9.64 -0.50 -10.40
CA ARG A 143 8.22 -0.75 -10.75
C ARG A 143 7.28 -0.73 -9.56
N ILE A 144 7.79 -0.78 -8.33
CA ILE A 144 6.97 -0.81 -7.12
C ILE A 144 7.46 0.19 -6.07
N LEU A 145 6.53 0.68 -5.27
CA LEU A 145 6.86 1.58 -4.16
C LEU A 145 7.50 0.80 -3.00
N LYS A 146 8.52 1.39 -2.36
CA LYS A 146 9.06 0.90 -1.10
C LYS A 146 8.10 1.26 0.05
N GLY A 147 7.00 0.48 0.17
CA GLY A 147 5.95 0.72 1.16
C GLY A 147 6.44 0.57 2.60
N CYS A 148 6.09 1.52 3.47
CA CYS A 148 6.46 1.47 4.89
C CYS A 148 5.79 0.29 5.61
N THR A 149 4.53 -0.01 5.31
CA THR A 149 3.81 -1.17 5.86
C THR A 149 4.43 -2.48 5.39
N ARG A 150 4.81 -2.57 4.10
CA ARG A 150 5.56 -3.70 3.56
C ARG A 150 6.88 -3.92 4.32
N HIS A 151 7.65 -2.86 4.52
CA HIS A 151 8.93 -2.94 5.24
C HIS A 151 8.76 -3.39 6.69
N LYS A 152 7.77 -2.82 7.39
CA LYS A 152 7.44 -3.20 8.77
C LYS A 152 7.00 -4.66 8.85
N LEU A 153 6.17 -5.14 7.90
CA LEU A 153 5.75 -6.54 7.87
C LEU A 153 6.94 -7.48 7.67
N ILE A 154 7.86 -7.18 6.73
CA ILE A 154 9.09 -7.98 6.56
C ILE A 154 9.88 -8.09 7.86
N SER A 155 10.02 -7.00 8.61
CA SER A 155 10.68 -7.01 9.92
C SER A 155 9.97 -7.93 10.92
N ILE A 156 8.63 -7.91 10.93
CA ILE A 156 7.81 -8.79 11.78
C ILE A 156 7.98 -10.26 11.36
N LEU A 157 7.94 -10.57 10.06
CA LEU A 157 8.14 -11.93 9.55
C LEU A 157 9.51 -12.48 9.96
N LYS A 158 10.57 -11.68 9.81
CA LYS A 158 11.94 -12.06 10.23
C LYS A 158 12.01 -12.33 11.73
N LYS A 159 11.51 -11.40 12.56
CA LYS A 159 11.51 -11.53 14.03
C LYS A 159 10.79 -12.81 14.50
N ASN A 160 9.71 -13.18 13.83
CA ASN A 160 8.90 -14.34 14.17
C ASN A 160 9.28 -15.60 13.38
N LYS A 161 10.42 -15.61 12.68
CA LYS A 161 10.96 -16.74 11.91
C LYS A 161 10.00 -17.31 10.86
N PHE A 162 9.11 -16.49 10.31
CA PHE A 162 8.28 -16.89 9.17
C PHE A 162 9.11 -16.94 7.89
N LYS A 163 8.88 -17.97 7.07
CA LYS A 163 9.51 -18.09 5.75
C LYS A 163 8.93 -17.04 4.82
N PHE A 164 9.78 -16.18 4.24
CA PHE A 164 9.37 -15.23 3.23
C PHE A 164 10.42 -15.10 2.13
N GLU A 165 9.97 -14.66 0.97
CA GLU A 165 10.80 -14.47 -0.22
C GLU A 165 10.35 -13.23 -0.99
N GLU A 166 11.30 -12.42 -1.43
CA GLU A 166 11.08 -11.35 -2.39
C GLU A 166 11.30 -11.90 -3.80
N LYS A 167 10.21 -12.32 -4.45
CA LYS A 167 10.22 -12.96 -5.76
C LYS A 167 9.04 -12.49 -6.59
N LYS A 168 9.26 -12.29 -7.89
CA LYS A 168 8.16 -12.03 -8.84
C LYS A 168 7.23 -13.24 -8.92
N PHE A 169 5.95 -13.00 -9.02
CA PHE A 169 4.94 -14.02 -9.20
C PHE A 169 3.88 -13.56 -10.21
N SER A 170 3.27 -14.52 -10.89
CA SER A 170 2.32 -14.26 -11.96
C SER A 170 0.88 -14.14 -11.44
N ILE A 171 -0.05 -13.70 -12.31
CA ILE A 171 -1.49 -13.78 -12.07
C ILE A 171 -1.87 -15.23 -11.72
N LYS A 172 -1.37 -16.23 -12.45
CA LYS A 172 -1.63 -17.64 -12.14
C LYS A 172 -1.21 -18.00 -10.72
N SER A 173 0.00 -17.57 -10.30
CA SER A 173 0.48 -17.84 -8.94
C SER A 173 -0.36 -17.13 -7.87
N LEU A 174 -0.93 -15.95 -8.15
CA LEU A 174 -1.87 -15.26 -7.26
C LEU A 174 -3.17 -16.07 -7.12
N LEU A 175 -3.73 -16.54 -8.24
CA LEU A 175 -4.99 -17.30 -8.23
C LEU A 175 -4.83 -18.69 -7.57
N ASP A 176 -3.67 -19.32 -7.72
CA ASP A 176 -3.32 -20.64 -7.14
C ASP A 176 -2.78 -20.53 -5.70
N ALA A 177 -2.76 -19.35 -5.09
CA ALA A 177 -2.21 -19.15 -3.75
C ALA A 177 -3.06 -19.83 -2.67
N ASP A 178 -2.41 -20.26 -1.59
CA ASP A 178 -3.10 -20.77 -0.41
C ASP A 178 -3.75 -19.63 0.37
N GLU A 179 -3.10 -18.46 0.40
CA GLU A 179 -3.61 -17.20 0.92
C GLU A 179 -3.08 -16.03 0.07
N ALA A 180 -3.87 -14.96 -0.05
CA ALA A 180 -3.42 -13.71 -0.65
C ALA A 180 -3.80 -12.53 0.24
N PHE A 181 -2.99 -11.47 0.23
CA PHE A 181 -3.27 -10.27 1.00
C PHE A 181 -2.55 -9.04 0.44
N MET A 182 -3.01 -7.87 0.86
CA MET A 182 -2.37 -6.60 0.54
C MET A 182 -1.88 -5.89 1.81
N THR A 183 -0.90 -4.98 1.65
CA THR A 183 -0.41 -4.13 2.74
C THR A 183 -0.37 -2.68 2.35
N SER A 184 -0.96 -1.81 3.16
CA SER A 184 -0.90 -0.35 3.03
C SER A 184 -1.01 0.34 4.39
N ALA A 185 -0.67 1.61 4.46
CA ALA A 185 -0.73 2.39 5.69
C ALA A 185 -2.16 2.50 6.26
N THR A 186 -3.19 2.38 5.41
CA THR A 186 -4.59 2.51 5.82
C THR A 186 -5.29 1.18 6.03
N ASN A 187 -4.90 0.12 5.31
CA ASN A 187 -5.52 -1.21 5.40
C ASN A 187 -4.72 -2.17 6.31
N PHE A 188 -3.49 -1.79 6.69
CA PHE A 188 -2.52 -2.64 7.39
C PHE A 188 -2.23 -3.91 6.58
N VAL A 189 -2.59 -5.08 7.10
CA VAL A 189 -2.60 -6.37 6.38
C VAL A 189 -4.06 -6.72 6.11
N MET A 190 -4.47 -6.71 4.83
CA MET A 190 -5.87 -6.95 4.43
C MET A 190 -5.95 -8.22 3.58
N PRO A 191 -6.66 -9.26 4.03
CA PRO A 191 -6.81 -10.50 3.27
C PRO A 191 -7.55 -10.28 1.94
N ILE A 192 -7.06 -10.89 0.87
CA ILE A 192 -7.72 -10.98 -0.44
C ILE A 192 -8.31 -12.40 -0.53
N VAL A 193 -9.62 -12.48 -0.70
CA VAL A 193 -10.33 -13.77 -0.80
C VAL A 193 -10.91 -14.04 -2.19
N LYS A 194 -10.91 -13.00 -3.04
CA LYS A 194 -11.41 -13.11 -4.42
C LYS A 194 -10.66 -12.14 -5.33
N VAL A 195 -10.33 -12.58 -6.54
CA VAL A 195 -9.74 -11.77 -7.61
C VAL A 195 -10.62 -11.91 -8.84
N ASP A 196 -11.25 -10.84 -9.30
CA ASP A 196 -12.32 -10.83 -10.31
C ASP A 196 -13.42 -11.86 -9.97
N LYS A 197 -13.57 -12.90 -10.81
CA LYS A 197 -14.50 -14.01 -10.57
C LYS A 197 -13.87 -15.19 -9.81
N PHE A 198 -12.55 -15.21 -9.66
CA PHE A 198 -11.81 -16.33 -9.07
C PHE A 198 -11.71 -16.23 -7.56
N THR A 199 -12.05 -17.28 -6.87
CA THR A 199 -11.93 -17.40 -5.42
C THR A 199 -10.51 -17.88 -5.07
N ILE A 200 -9.87 -17.21 -4.12
CA ILE A 200 -8.57 -17.64 -3.57
C ILE A 200 -8.82 -18.74 -2.54
N SER A 201 -8.20 -19.91 -2.75
CA SER A 201 -8.34 -21.07 -1.86
C SER A 201 -9.83 -21.37 -1.57
N ASN A 202 -10.26 -21.31 -0.33
CA ASN A 202 -11.65 -21.58 0.11
C ASN A 202 -12.54 -20.32 0.21
N GLY A 203 -12.07 -19.16 -0.24
CA GLY A 203 -12.82 -17.90 -0.19
C GLY A 203 -12.90 -17.24 1.19
N LYS A 204 -12.08 -17.69 2.14
CA LYS A 204 -12.00 -17.14 3.51
C LYS A 204 -10.60 -16.58 3.77
N PRO A 205 -10.47 -15.59 4.68
CA PRO A 205 -9.17 -15.11 5.13
C PRO A 205 -8.32 -16.24 5.69
N GLY A 206 -7.09 -16.35 5.20
CA GLY A 206 -6.17 -17.39 5.68
C GLY A 206 -5.61 -17.09 7.06
N LEU A 207 -5.31 -18.15 7.81
CA LEU A 207 -4.85 -18.06 9.20
C LEU A 207 -3.53 -17.28 9.34
N ASN A 208 -2.58 -17.49 8.42
CA ASN A 208 -1.31 -16.77 8.47
C ASN A 208 -1.52 -15.27 8.21
N THR A 209 -2.38 -14.92 7.25
CA THR A 209 -2.70 -13.51 6.96
C THR A 209 -3.31 -12.81 8.17
N LEU A 210 -4.28 -13.45 8.85
CA LEU A 210 -4.88 -12.90 10.07
C LEU A 210 -3.85 -12.79 11.21
N LYS A 211 -2.96 -13.78 11.36
CA LYS A 211 -1.85 -13.74 12.31
C LYS A 211 -0.90 -12.57 12.01
N PHE A 212 -0.55 -12.34 10.73
CA PHE A 212 0.30 -11.21 10.32
C PHE A 212 -0.37 -9.87 10.61
N ARG A 213 -1.71 -9.76 10.38
CA ARG A 213 -2.46 -8.57 10.75
C ARG A 213 -2.38 -8.29 12.24
N ASN A 214 -2.63 -9.27 13.09
CA ASN A 214 -2.59 -9.12 14.54
C ASN A 214 -1.19 -8.72 15.03
N LEU A 215 -0.14 -9.40 14.53
CA LEU A 215 1.25 -9.05 14.83
C LEU A 215 1.61 -7.64 14.37
N PHE A 216 1.08 -7.20 13.23
CA PHE A 216 1.31 -5.85 12.72
C PHE A 216 0.62 -4.80 13.60
N ILE A 217 -0.66 -4.99 13.94
CA ILE A 217 -1.44 -4.05 14.78
C ILE A 217 -0.80 -3.91 16.16
N ASN A 218 -0.33 -5.01 16.76
CA ASN A 218 0.32 -4.99 18.06
C ASN A 218 1.74 -4.38 18.04
N ALA A 219 2.30 -4.13 16.86
CA ALA A 219 3.65 -3.57 16.69
C ALA A 219 3.67 -2.09 16.27
N ILE A 220 2.51 -1.46 16.16
CA ILE A 220 2.33 -0.02 15.87
C ILE A 220 1.62 0.65 17.05
#